data_794ae8348cadafb8bbdadc746ab01f83
#
_entry.id   794ae8348cadafb8bbdadc746ab01f83
#
_cell.length_a   1.000
_cell.length_b   1.000
_cell.length_c   1.000
_cell.angle_alpha   90.00
_cell.angle_beta   90.00
_cell.angle_gamma   90.00
#
_symmetry.space_group_name_H-M   'P 1'
#
loop_
_entity.id
_entity.type
_entity.pdbx_description
1 polymer ?
#
loop_
_entity_poly.entity_id
_entity_poly.type
_entity_poly.pdbx_seq_one_letter_code
_entity_poly.pdbx_strand_id
1 'polypeptide(L)'
;MRYEAKKDLPATITQVLPDDAQEVYLETYNRAWDEHNQETMGDMSRHSVAHRQGWATIRRVFERDPNSGAWQRKGEQALEYDARSFLEKVRDALAGMLS
;
A
#
# COMPACT_ATOMS: atom_id res chain seq x y z
N MET A 1 6.56 15.90 7.47
CA MET A 1 5.81 15.92 8.72
C MET A 1 4.99 14.66 8.86
N ARG A 2 5.13 13.97 9.98
CA ARG A 2 4.34 12.77 10.23
C ARG A 2 2.87 13.13 10.48
N TYR A 3 1.99 12.23 10.13
CA TYR A 3 0.58 12.33 10.47
C TYR A 3 0.29 11.45 11.69
N GLU A 4 -0.40 11.99 12.66
CA GLU A 4 -0.70 11.24 13.89
C GLU A 4 -1.93 10.35 13.74
N ALA A 5 -2.88 10.77 12.90
CA ALA A 5 -4.13 10.05 12.71
C ALA A 5 -4.65 10.25 11.29
N LYS A 6 -5.61 9.39 10.89
CA LYS A 6 -6.24 9.49 9.57
C LYS A 6 -6.86 10.86 9.32
N LYS A 7 -7.42 11.49 10.35
CA LYS A 7 -8.03 12.82 10.24
C LYS A 7 -7.04 13.90 9.85
N ASP A 8 -5.75 13.67 10.07
CA ASP A 8 -4.70 14.62 9.75
C ASP A 8 -4.19 14.50 8.32
N LEU A 9 -4.61 13.45 7.60
CA LEU A 9 -4.24 13.25 6.21
C LEU A 9 -4.84 14.34 5.33
N PRO A 10 -4.16 14.71 4.22
CA PRO A 10 -4.71 15.70 3.29
C PRO A 10 -6.06 15.26 2.72
N ALA A 11 -6.90 16.23 2.38
CA ALA A 11 -8.19 15.96 1.76
C ALA A 11 -8.06 15.14 0.47
N THR A 12 -6.98 15.33 -0.27
CA THR A 12 -6.70 14.55 -1.49
C THR A 12 -6.54 13.06 -1.22
N ILE A 13 -6.25 12.69 0.02
CA ILE A 13 -6.16 11.30 0.45
C ILE A 13 -7.49 10.85 1.07
N THR A 14 -8.02 11.62 2.01
CA THR A 14 -9.21 11.22 2.76
C THR A 14 -10.47 11.17 1.89
N GLN A 15 -10.54 12.00 0.85
CA GLN A 15 -11.68 12.02 -0.06
C GLN A 15 -11.63 10.91 -1.10
N VAL A 16 -10.46 10.37 -1.36
CA VAL A 16 -10.25 9.38 -2.43
C VAL A 16 -10.16 7.97 -1.88
N LEU A 17 -9.58 7.79 -0.71
CA LEU A 17 -9.33 6.46 -0.13
C LEU A 17 -10.36 6.11 0.94
N PRO A 18 -10.85 4.84 0.98
CA PRO A 18 -11.66 4.36 2.10
C PRO A 18 -10.82 4.26 3.38
N ASP A 19 -11.49 4.08 4.52
CA ASP A 19 -10.85 4.10 5.84
C ASP A 19 -9.67 3.15 5.96
N ASP A 20 -9.82 1.91 5.51
CA ASP A 20 -8.76 0.92 5.61
C ASP A 20 -7.56 1.29 4.71
N ALA A 21 -7.82 1.87 3.54
CA ALA A 21 -6.76 2.36 2.66
C ALA A 21 -6.05 3.57 3.27
N GLN A 22 -6.80 4.45 3.93
CA GLN A 22 -6.21 5.60 4.63
C GLN A 22 -5.26 5.13 5.73
N GLU A 23 -5.62 4.08 6.44
CA GLU A 23 -4.79 3.51 7.50
C GLU A 23 -3.49 2.93 6.95
N VAL A 24 -3.57 2.22 5.84
CA VAL A 24 -2.39 1.68 5.16
C VAL A 24 -1.48 2.80 4.67
N TYR A 25 -2.06 3.83 4.07
CA TYR A 25 -1.30 5.01 3.63
C TYR A 25 -0.60 5.68 4.81
N LEU A 26 -1.34 5.89 5.91
CA LEU A 26 -0.82 6.54 7.12
C LEU A 26 0.40 5.79 7.67
N GLU A 27 0.28 4.49 7.84
CA GLU A 27 1.37 3.66 8.37
C GLU A 27 2.58 3.67 7.45
N THR A 28 2.35 3.50 6.15
CA THR A 28 3.44 3.47 5.17
C THR A 28 4.13 4.82 5.08
N TYR A 29 3.35 5.89 5.04
CA TYR A 29 3.89 7.25 4.99
C TYR A 29 4.76 7.53 6.22
N ASN A 30 4.25 7.23 7.41
CA ASN A 30 4.97 7.51 8.65
C ASN A 30 6.25 6.67 8.76
N ARG A 31 6.20 5.41 8.34
CA ARG A 31 7.38 4.56 8.33
C ARG A 31 8.45 5.12 7.39
N ALA A 32 8.05 5.51 6.19
CA ALA A 32 8.99 6.08 5.22
C ALA A 32 9.56 7.41 5.71
N TRP A 33 8.72 8.22 6.34
CA TRP A 33 9.16 9.48 6.94
C TRP A 33 10.22 9.24 8.01
N ASP A 34 10.02 8.25 8.87
CA ASP A 34 10.97 7.93 9.94
C ASP A 34 12.27 7.33 9.42
N GLU A 35 12.19 6.54 8.35
CA GLU A 35 13.36 5.89 7.74
C GLU A 35 14.26 6.87 7.00
N HIS A 36 13.75 8.00 6.57
CA HIS A 36 14.51 9.00 5.81
C HIS A 36 14.96 10.14 6.71
N ASN A 37 16.27 10.33 6.81
CA ASN A 37 16.84 11.32 7.69
C ASN A 37 16.66 12.74 7.13
N GLN A 38 16.13 13.63 7.95
CA GLN A 38 15.93 15.03 7.60
C GLN A 38 17.25 15.75 7.33
N GLU A 39 18.35 15.33 7.96
CA GLU A 39 19.65 15.93 7.74
C GLU A 39 20.20 15.69 6.34
N THR A 40 19.85 14.55 5.74
CA THR A 40 20.30 14.18 4.40
C THR A 40 19.28 14.54 3.33
N MET A 41 18.04 14.81 3.72
CA MET A 41 16.95 15.14 2.80
C MET A 41 16.16 16.31 3.35
N GLY A 42 15.83 17.29 2.49
CA GLY A 42 14.91 18.35 2.88
C GLY A 42 13.52 17.79 3.14
N ASP A 43 12.70 18.55 3.88
CA ASP A 43 11.34 18.12 4.25
C ASP A 43 10.48 17.80 3.02
N MET A 44 10.62 18.56 1.93
CA MET A 44 9.85 18.32 0.72
C MET A 44 10.25 17.01 0.05
N SER A 45 11.54 16.69 0.01
CA SER A 45 12.03 15.44 -0.54
C SER A 45 11.58 14.25 0.29
N ARG A 46 11.64 14.41 1.61
CA ARG A 46 11.19 13.41 2.58
C ARG A 46 9.70 13.14 2.42
N HIS A 47 8.90 14.20 2.28
CA HIS A 47 7.47 14.09 2.02
C HIS A 47 7.19 13.36 0.70
N SER A 48 7.92 13.72 -0.37
CA SER A 48 7.74 13.11 -1.69
C SER A 48 8.02 11.61 -1.66
N VAL A 49 9.07 11.20 -0.99
CA VAL A 49 9.41 9.77 -0.85
C VAL A 49 8.34 9.05 -0.04
N ALA A 50 7.94 9.61 1.09
CA ALA A 50 6.92 9.00 1.96
C ALA A 50 5.58 8.88 1.23
N HIS A 51 5.17 9.93 0.52
CA HIS A 51 3.94 9.95 -0.27
C HIS A 51 3.98 8.89 -1.39
N ARG A 52 5.10 8.79 -2.09
CA ARG A 52 5.27 7.80 -3.16
C ARG A 52 5.18 6.38 -2.62
N GLN A 53 5.82 6.11 -1.49
CA GLN A 53 5.76 4.79 -0.87
C GLN A 53 4.36 4.46 -0.36
N GLY A 54 3.67 5.46 0.19
CA GLY A 54 2.26 5.29 0.59
C GLY A 54 1.40 4.85 -0.57
N TRP A 55 1.47 5.56 -1.69
CA TRP A 55 0.68 5.19 -2.88
C TRP A 55 1.12 3.86 -3.49
N ALA A 56 2.41 3.55 -3.48
CA ALA A 56 2.89 2.27 -3.99
C ALA A 56 2.28 1.11 -3.19
N THR A 57 2.17 1.25 -1.88
CA THR A 57 1.55 0.25 -1.02
C THR A 57 0.05 0.15 -1.29
N ILE A 58 -0.63 1.30 -1.46
CA ILE A 58 -2.06 1.30 -1.79
C ILE A 58 -2.31 0.51 -3.09
N ARG A 59 -1.51 0.73 -4.12
CA ARG A 59 -1.69 0.04 -5.41
C ARG A 59 -1.46 -1.46 -5.33
N ARG A 60 -0.74 -1.93 -4.32
CA ARG A 60 -0.53 -3.37 -4.09
C ARG A 60 -1.75 -4.05 -3.50
N VAL A 61 -2.46 -3.36 -2.63
CA VAL A 61 -3.54 -3.94 -1.80
C VAL A 61 -4.92 -3.52 -2.30
N PHE A 62 -5.01 -2.36 -2.94
CA PHE A 62 -6.26 -1.79 -3.39
C PHE A 62 -6.24 -1.59 -4.90
N GLU A 63 -7.42 -1.54 -5.49
CA GLU A 63 -7.60 -1.25 -6.91
C GLU A 63 -8.67 -0.18 -7.08
N ARG A 64 -8.60 0.56 -8.17
CA ARG A 64 -9.59 1.56 -8.48
C ARG A 64 -10.67 0.93 -9.33
N ASP A 65 -11.93 1.08 -8.90
CA ASP A 65 -13.08 0.62 -9.68
C ASP A 65 -13.19 1.48 -10.95
N PRO A 66 -13.13 0.87 -12.16
CA PRO A 66 -13.19 1.64 -13.38
C PRO A 66 -14.56 2.29 -13.61
N ASN A 67 -15.61 1.78 -12.98
CA ASN A 67 -16.96 2.32 -13.15
C ASN A 67 -17.23 3.51 -12.23
N SER A 68 -16.88 3.39 -10.96
CA SER A 68 -17.13 4.44 -9.96
C SER A 68 -15.94 5.35 -9.71
N GLY A 69 -14.73 4.90 -10.04
CA GLY A 69 -13.50 5.60 -9.73
C GLY A 69 -13.08 5.49 -8.27
N ALA A 70 -13.82 4.76 -7.46
CA ALA A 70 -13.51 4.59 -6.04
C ALA A 70 -12.43 3.52 -5.85
N TRP A 71 -11.58 3.74 -4.85
CA TRP A 71 -10.60 2.74 -4.45
C TRP A 71 -11.26 1.70 -3.54
N GLN A 72 -10.95 0.44 -3.78
CA GLN A 72 -11.49 -0.68 -3.00
C GLN A 72 -10.41 -1.72 -2.83
N ARG A 73 -10.51 -2.51 -1.78
CA ARG A 73 -9.60 -3.64 -1.62
C ARG A 73 -9.71 -4.53 -2.84
N LYS A 74 -8.58 -5.02 -3.31
CA LYS A 74 -8.59 -6.08 -4.30
C LYS A 74 -9.46 -7.19 -3.75
N GLY A 75 -10.43 -7.63 -4.57
CA GLY A 75 -11.41 -8.60 -4.13
C GLY A 75 -10.75 -9.84 -3.53
N GLU A 76 -11.42 -10.47 -2.57
CA GLU A 76 -10.91 -11.69 -1.95
C GLU A 76 -10.51 -12.73 -2.99
N GLN A 77 -11.28 -12.79 -4.09
CA GLN A 77 -10.95 -13.68 -5.19
C GLN A 77 -9.62 -13.33 -5.84
N ALA A 78 -9.31 -12.06 -6.00
CA ALA A 78 -8.04 -11.62 -6.57
C ALA A 78 -6.88 -11.92 -5.62
N LEU A 79 -7.07 -11.68 -4.32
CA LEU A 79 -6.08 -11.99 -3.30
C LEU A 79 -5.91 -13.50 -3.15
N GLU A 80 -7.01 -14.25 -3.15
CA GLU A 80 -6.97 -15.71 -3.13
C GLU A 80 -6.31 -16.26 -4.39
N TYR A 81 -6.59 -15.66 -5.54
CA TYR A 81 -5.99 -16.08 -6.78
C TYR A 81 -4.47 -15.89 -6.74
N ASP A 82 -4.01 -14.75 -6.27
CA ASP A 82 -2.58 -14.49 -6.15
C ASP A 82 -1.92 -15.43 -5.13
N ALA A 83 -2.59 -15.66 -3.99
CA ALA A 83 -2.11 -16.59 -2.98
C ALA A 83 -2.12 -18.02 -3.48
N ARG A 84 -3.19 -18.43 -4.18
CA ARG A 84 -3.28 -19.77 -4.78
C ARG A 84 -2.22 -19.98 -5.83
N SER A 85 -2.03 -18.98 -6.69
CA SER A 85 -1.02 -19.06 -7.74
C SER A 85 0.37 -19.24 -7.13
N PHE A 86 0.66 -18.49 -6.07
CA PHE A 86 1.91 -18.61 -5.33
C PHE A 86 2.03 -19.99 -4.68
N LEU A 87 0.97 -20.44 -3.99
CA LEU A 87 0.96 -21.74 -3.31
C LEU A 87 1.05 -22.89 -4.32
N GLU A 88 0.40 -22.76 -5.47
CA GLU A 88 0.49 -23.75 -6.54
C GLU A 88 1.91 -23.86 -7.07
N LYS A 89 2.57 -22.75 -7.28
CA LYS A 89 3.96 -22.71 -7.73
C LYS A 89 4.89 -23.38 -6.72
N VAL A 90 4.68 -23.08 -5.44
CA VAL A 90 5.46 -23.69 -4.36
C VAL A 90 5.19 -25.19 -4.29
N ARG A 91 3.92 -25.58 -4.41
CA ARG A 91 3.53 -27.00 -4.40
C ARG A 91 4.14 -27.76 -5.54
N ASP A 92 4.11 -27.21 -6.75
CA ASP A 92 4.69 -27.83 -7.92
C ASP A 92 6.21 -27.98 -7.78
N ALA A 93 6.86 -26.96 -7.22
CA ALA A 93 8.30 -27.00 -6.96
C ALA A 93 8.63 -28.08 -5.94
N LEU A 94 7.83 -28.19 -4.87
CA LEU A 94 8.02 -29.22 -3.84
C LEU A 94 7.74 -30.62 -4.41
N ALA A 95 6.69 -30.76 -5.22
CA ALA A 95 6.37 -32.03 -5.86
C ALA A 95 7.49 -32.46 -6.79
N GLY A 96 8.07 -31.51 -7.52
CA GLY A 96 9.22 -31.78 -8.38
C GLY A 96 10.46 -32.20 -7.60
N MET A 97 10.63 -31.69 -6.39
CA MET A 97 11.74 -32.08 -5.53
C MET A 97 11.57 -33.44 -4.87
N LEU A 98 10.31 -33.85 -4.67
CA LEU A 98 10.00 -35.13 -4.01
C LEU A 98 9.88 -36.29 -4.98
N SER A 99 9.79 -35.99 -6.24
CA SER A 99 9.76 -37.01 -7.29
C SER A 99 11.14 -37.09 -7.97
#